data_905f4a23182f3487a15b035833536ad0
#
_entry.id   905f4a23182f3487a15b035833536ad0
#
_cell.length_a   1.000
_cell.length_b   1.000
_cell.length_c   1.000
_cell.angle_alpha   90.00
_cell.angle_beta   90.00
_cell.angle_gamma   90.00
#
_symmetry.space_group_name_H-M   'P 1'
#
loop_
_entity.id
_entity.type
_entity.pdbx_description
1 polymer ?
#
loop_
_entity_poly.entity_id
_entity_poly.type
_entity_poly.pdbx_seq_one_letter_code
_entity_poly.pdbx_strand_id
1 'polypeptide(L)'
;MNITLETAADKLVKEIFGVKSGETVIITADDDSDASVVEAVKNSAKNAGAHAMVISVPTPGGVGKAADPDLPVDALSAALLCADVWIEFNHQWLLYSTPFERAEAEN
;
A
#
# COMPACT_ATOMS: atom_id res chain seq x y z
N MET A 1 -15.48 -22.08 10.00
CA MET A 1 -14.39 -21.35 10.67
C MET A 1 -14.52 -19.87 10.38
N ASN A 2 -14.59 -19.06 11.40
CA ASN A 2 -14.63 -17.61 11.24
C ASN A 2 -13.21 -17.06 11.29
N ILE A 3 -12.78 -16.47 10.17
CA ILE A 3 -11.50 -15.77 10.13
C ILE A 3 -11.78 -14.32 10.44
N THR A 4 -11.20 -13.79 11.49
CA THR A 4 -11.35 -12.38 11.82
C THR A 4 -10.54 -11.54 10.84
N LEU A 5 -10.88 -10.25 10.75
CA LEU A 5 -10.14 -9.31 9.92
C LEU A 5 -8.67 -9.24 10.36
N GLU A 6 -8.44 -9.22 11.67
CA GLU A 6 -7.08 -9.18 12.22
C GLU A 6 -6.28 -10.43 11.85
N THR A 7 -6.90 -11.61 11.92
CA THR A 7 -6.24 -12.86 11.54
C THR A 7 -5.89 -12.86 10.05
N ALA A 8 -6.81 -12.40 9.20
CA ALA A 8 -6.56 -12.30 7.76
C ALA A 8 -5.44 -11.30 7.46
N ALA A 9 -5.41 -10.15 8.16
CA ALA A 9 -4.37 -9.16 7.99
C ALA A 9 -3.00 -9.71 8.42
N ASP A 10 -2.93 -10.44 9.53
CA ASP A 10 -1.70 -11.06 10.00
C ASP A 10 -1.17 -12.07 8.98
N LYS A 11 -2.04 -12.85 8.39
CA LYS A 11 -1.66 -13.82 7.35
C LYS A 11 -1.10 -13.11 6.13
N LEU A 12 -1.75 -12.03 5.69
CA LEU A 12 -1.28 -11.24 4.57
C LEU A 12 0.12 -10.67 4.84
N VAL A 13 0.29 -10.03 5.98
CA VAL A 13 1.53 -9.35 6.34
C VAL A 13 2.68 -10.33 6.56
N LYS A 14 2.44 -11.37 7.35
CA LYS A 14 3.51 -12.28 7.79
C LYS A 14 3.81 -13.38 6.81
N GLU A 15 2.79 -14.00 6.22
CA GLU A 15 2.96 -15.16 5.35
C GLU A 15 3.10 -14.80 3.88
N ILE A 16 2.25 -13.87 3.39
CA ILE A 16 2.23 -13.54 1.96
C ILE A 16 3.29 -12.52 1.61
N PHE A 17 3.37 -11.40 2.35
CA PHE A 17 4.38 -10.37 2.11
C PHE A 17 5.68 -10.59 2.87
N GLY A 18 5.67 -11.42 3.90
CA GLY A 18 6.88 -11.73 4.67
C GLY A 18 7.51 -10.52 5.33
N VAL A 19 6.69 -9.61 5.84
CA VAL A 19 7.17 -8.38 6.49
C VAL A 19 8.02 -8.71 7.71
N LYS A 20 9.18 -8.06 7.80
CA LYS A 20 10.14 -8.27 8.88
C LYS A 20 10.26 -7.03 9.76
N SER A 21 10.68 -7.26 11.01
CA SER A 21 10.95 -6.17 11.94
C SER A 21 11.96 -5.18 11.36
N GLY A 22 11.69 -3.90 11.52
CA GLY A 22 12.54 -2.82 11.04
C GLY A 22 12.29 -2.38 9.61
N GLU A 23 11.52 -3.16 8.84
CA GLU A 23 11.20 -2.77 7.47
C GLU A 23 10.20 -1.61 7.41
N THR A 24 10.26 -0.85 6.32
CA THR A 24 9.28 0.19 6.03
C THR A 24 8.21 -0.38 5.12
N VAL A 25 6.97 -0.36 5.59
CA VAL A 25 5.81 -0.83 4.82
C VAL A 25 4.96 0.38 4.45
N ILE A 26 4.73 0.57 3.15
CA ILE A 26 3.84 1.63 2.69
C ILE A 26 2.57 0.97 2.16
N ILE A 27 1.45 1.41 2.71
CA ILE A 27 0.12 0.95 2.30
C ILE A 27 -0.54 2.11 1.57
N THR A 28 -0.91 1.90 0.32
CA THR A 28 -1.60 2.94 -0.45
C THR A 28 -3.09 2.64 -0.56
N ALA A 29 -3.88 3.69 -0.52
CA ALA A 29 -5.33 3.62 -0.55
C ALA A 29 -5.90 4.84 -1.25
N ASP A 30 -7.17 4.81 -1.61
CA ASP A 30 -7.90 5.96 -2.11
C ASP A 30 -9.22 6.11 -1.35
N ASP A 31 -10.04 7.09 -1.75
CA ASP A 31 -11.28 7.39 -1.04
C ASP A 31 -12.28 6.22 -1.04
N ASP A 32 -12.17 5.32 -2.00
CA ASP A 32 -13.07 4.17 -2.15
C ASP A 32 -12.51 2.89 -1.53
N SER A 33 -11.32 2.94 -0.94
CA SER A 33 -10.72 1.78 -0.28
C SER A 33 -11.46 1.46 1.03
N ASP A 34 -11.45 0.19 1.43
CA ASP A 34 -12.02 -0.24 2.71
C ASP A 34 -11.10 0.18 3.86
N ALA A 35 -11.51 1.20 4.60
CA ALA A 35 -10.70 1.73 5.70
C ALA A 35 -10.43 0.71 6.81
N SER A 36 -11.38 -0.21 7.06
CA SER A 36 -11.20 -1.24 8.08
C SER A 36 -10.09 -2.21 7.72
N VAL A 37 -10.02 -2.59 6.45
CA VAL A 37 -8.97 -3.49 5.95
C VAL A 37 -7.62 -2.80 6.02
N VAL A 38 -7.54 -1.56 5.56
CA VAL A 38 -6.30 -0.77 5.59
C VAL A 38 -5.78 -0.65 7.02
N GLU A 39 -6.64 -0.32 7.96
CA GLU A 39 -6.27 -0.17 9.37
C GLU A 39 -5.77 -1.49 9.97
N ALA A 40 -6.46 -2.60 9.67
CA ALA A 40 -6.08 -3.91 10.17
C ALA A 40 -4.69 -4.33 9.66
N VAL A 41 -4.39 -4.07 8.39
CA VAL A 41 -3.09 -4.38 7.79
C VAL A 41 -2.00 -3.49 8.36
N LYS A 42 -2.28 -2.20 8.55
CA LYS A 42 -1.35 -1.28 9.20
C LYS A 42 -0.98 -1.77 10.60
N ASN A 43 -1.98 -2.14 11.40
CA ASN A 43 -1.76 -2.61 12.76
C ASN A 43 -0.97 -3.93 12.78
N SER A 44 -1.25 -4.83 11.85
CA SER A 44 -0.51 -6.09 11.74
C SER A 44 0.96 -5.84 11.41
N ALA A 45 1.26 -4.94 10.48
CA ALA A 45 2.64 -4.59 10.14
C ALA A 45 3.35 -3.97 11.35
N LYS A 46 2.68 -3.08 12.06
CA LYS A 46 3.22 -2.48 13.28
C LYS A 46 3.51 -3.53 14.34
N ASN A 47 2.60 -4.49 14.52
CA ASN A 47 2.78 -5.59 15.50
C ASN A 47 3.91 -6.53 15.10
N ALA A 48 4.25 -6.60 13.83
CA ALA A 48 5.41 -7.37 13.34
C ALA A 48 6.74 -6.63 13.54
N GLY A 49 6.70 -5.41 14.07
CA GLY A 49 7.88 -4.59 14.32
C GLY A 49 8.29 -3.71 13.14
N ALA A 50 7.47 -3.62 12.12
CA ALA A 50 7.74 -2.77 10.95
C ALA A 50 7.27 -1.34 11.18
N HIS A 51 7.82 -0.44 10.37
CA HIS A 51 7.39 0.96 10.31
C HIS A 51 6.33 1.09 9.21
N ALA A 52 5.07 1.17 9.59
CA ALA A 52 3.96 1.20 8.63
C ALA A 52 3.45 2.62 8.43
N MET A 53 3.26 3.00 7.16
CA MET A 53 2.65 4.26 6.75
C MET A 53 1.49 3.97 5.82
N VAL A 54 0.41 4.72 5.98
CA VAL A 54 -0.70 4.70 5.03
C VAL A 54 -0.68 6.00 4.24
N ILE A 55 -0.65 5.89 2.92
CA ILE A 55 -0.76 7.03 2.03
C ILE A 55 -2.11 6.92 1.33
N SER A 56 -3.00 7.85 1.63
CA SER A 56 -4.32 7.90 1.01
C SER A 56 -4.36 9.07 0.03
N VAL A 57 -4.85 8.80 -1.16
CA VAL A 57 -5.03 9.83 -2.19
C VAL A 57 -6.49 9.85 -2.63
N PRO A 58 -7.00 10.98 -3.16
CA PRO A 58 -8.32 10.99 -3.77
C PRO A 58 -8.40 9.93 -4.87
N THR A 59 -9.55 9.27 -5.01
CA THR A 59 -9.71 8.26 -6.05
C THR A 59 -9.52 8.88 -7.42
N PRO A 60 -8.52 8.42 -8.22
CA PRO A 60 -8.30 8.96 -9.54
C PRO A 60 -9.44 8.67 -10.51
N GLY A 61 -9.54 9.46 -11.57
CA GLY A 61 -10.54 9.26 -12.61
C GLY A 61 -10.26 8.11 -13.57
N GLY A 62 -9.13 7.40 -13.39
CA GLY A 62 -8.75 6.27 -14.24
C GLY A 62 -7.64 5.46 -13.60
N VAL A 63 -7.17 4.44 -14.31
CA VAL A 63 -6.10 3.56 -13.85
C VAL A 63 -4.87 3.69 -14.74
N GLY A 64 -3.71 3.21 -14.26
CA GLY A 64 -2.47 3.31 -15.01
C GLY A 64 -2.07 4.75 -15.25
N LYS A 65 -1.62 5.08 -16.44
CA LYS A 65 -1.22 6.46 -16.81
C LYS A 65 -2.38 7.44 -16.72
N ALA A 66 -3.61 6.99 -16.88
CA ALA A 66 -4.79 7.85 -16.76
C ALA A 66 -4.99 8.38 -15.34
N ALA A 67 -4.40 7.73 -14.33
CA ALA A 67 -4.45 8.19 -12.96
C ALA A 67 -3.48 9.34 -12.67
N ASP A 68 -2.38 9.45 -13.43
CA ASP A 68 -1.30 10.40 -13.15
C ASP A 68 -1.76 11.85 -12.92
N PRO A 69 -2.68 12.42 -13.72
CA PRO A 69 -3.10 13.81 -13.49
C PRO A 69 -3.74 14.06 -12.13
N ASP A 70 -4.30 13.02 -11.51
CA ASP A 70 -4.99 13.11 -10.22
C ASP A 70 -4.09 12.71 -9.05
N LEU A 71 -2.83 12.34 -9.30
CA LEU A 71 -1.91 11.85 -8.29
C LEU A 71 -0.80 12.86 -8.00
N PRO A 72 -0.34 12.94 -6.73
CA PRO A 72 0.89 13.67 -6.41
C PRO A 72 2.10 12.83 -6.83
N VAL A 73 2.34 12.76 -8.14
CA VAL A 73 3.25 11.78 -8.76
C VAL A 73 4.65 11.78 -8.15
N ASP A 74 5.27 12.97 -8.00
CA ASP A 74 6.65 13.02 -7.50
C ASP A 74 6.76 12.61 -6.03
N ALA A 75 5.86 13.09 -5.18
CA ALA A 75 5.85 12.74 -3.76
C ALA A 75 5.54 11.26 -3.56
N LEU A 76 4.55 10.74 -4.27
CA LEU A 76 4.15 9.34 -4.19
C LEU A 76 5.29 8.43 -4.70
N SER A 77 5.92 8.80 -5.81
CA SER A 77 7.05 8.05 -6.36
C SER A 77 8.21 7.99 -5.37
N ALA A 78 8.55 9.11 -4.75
CA ALA A 78 9.63 9.17 -3.77
C ALA A 78 9.35 8.28 -2.56
N ALA A 79 8.11 8.30 -2.06
CA ALA A 79 7.72 7.46 -0.93
C ALA A 79 7.83 5.98 -1.27
N LEU A 80 7.33 5.57 -2.43
CA LEU A 80 7.35 4.17 -2.85
C LEU A 80 8.77 3.65 -3.09
N LEU A 81 9.69 4.51 -3.55
CA LEU A 81 11.09 4.12 -3.71
C LEU A 81 11.76 3.80 -2.38
N CYS A 82 11.30 4.39 -1.29
CA CYS A 82 11.85 4.16 0.04
C CYS A 82 11.20 2.98 0.78
N ALA A 83 10.18 2.37 0.20
CA ALA A 83 9.48 1.25 0.83
C ALA A 83 10.24 -0.06 0.65
N ASP A 84 10.33 -0.85 1.72
CA ASP A 84 10.77 -2.24 1.61
C ASP A 84 9.64 -3.11 1.10
N VAL A 85 8.40 -2.77 1.50
CA VAL A 85 7.19 -3.48 1.08
C VAL A 85 6.11 -2.45 0.76
N TRP A 86 5.44 -2.64 -0.37
CA TRP A 86 4.31 -1.81 -0.78
C TRP A 86 3.08 -2.69 -0.91
N ILE A 87 2.03 -2.37 -0.14
CA ILE A 87 0.75 -3.07 -0.18
C ILE A 87 -0.30 -2.09 -0.69
N GLU A 88 -0.92 -2.45 -1.82
CA GLU A 88 -1.87 -1.56 -2.49
C GLU A 88 -3.31 -1.99 -2.22
N PHE A 89 -4.11 -1.08 -1.66
CA PHE A 89 -5.55 -1.25 -1.49
C PHE A 89 -6.37 -0.22 -2.27
N ASN A 90 -5.75 0.46 -3.23
CA ASN A 90 -6.42 1.45 -4.05
C ASN A 90 -7.58 0.82 -4.83
N HIS A 91 -8.75 1.48 -4.83
CA HIS A 91 -9.87 1.08 -5.66
C HIS A 91 -9.53 1.27 -7.15
N GLN A 92 -8.92 2.42 -7.47
CA GLN A 92 -8.33 2.65 -8.79
C GLN A 92 -6.84 2.33 -8.70
N TRP A 93 -6.46 1.21 -9.27
CA TRP A 93 -5.12 0.65 -9.11
C TRP A 93 -4.03 1.59 -9.63
N LEU A 94 -2.91 1.60 -8.92
CA LEU A 94 -1.72 2.35 -9.31
C LEU A 94 -0.83 1.56 -10.28
N LEU A 95 -1.17 0.33 -10.58
CA LEU A 95 -0.45 -0.52 -11.54
C LEU A 95 -0.33 0.23 -12.87
N TYR A 96 0.88 0.28 -13.41
CA TYR A 96 1.24 1.02 -14.64
C TYR A 96 1.09 2.55 -14.56
N SER A 97 0.77 3.12 -13.40
CA SER A 97 0.92 4.57 -13.19
C SER A 97 2.40 4.95 -13.18
N THR A 98 2.71 6.24 -13.30
CA THR A 98 4.10 6.68 -13.23
C THR A 98 4.77 6.35 -11.89
N PRO A 99 4.13 6.56 -10.72
CA PRO A 99 4.71 6.12 -9.45
C PRO A 99 5.03 4.62 -9.40
N PHE A 100 4.15 3.79 -9.93
CA PHE A 100 4.37 2.34 -10.00
C PHE A 100 5.60 2.03 -10.86
N GLU A 101 5.68 2.61 -12.07
CA GLU A 101 6.79 2.34 -12.98
C GLU A 101 8.12 2.80 -12.41
N ARG A 102 8.16 3.95 -11.74
CA ARG A 102 9.36 4.45 -11.09
C ARG A 102 9.82 3.51 -9.97
N ALA A 103 8.88 3.04 -9.13
CA ALA A 103 9.18 2.10 -8.06
C ALA A 103 9.72 0.77 -8.62
N GLU A 104 9.09 0.26 -9.67
CA GLU A 104 9.51 -0.99 -10.31
C GLU A 104 10.90 -0.87 -10.93
N ALA A 105 11.19 0.26 -11.56
CA ALA A 105 12.49 0.46 -12.24
C ALA A 105 13.67 0.47 -11.27
N GLU A 106 13.46 0.89 -10.02
CA GLU A 106 14.52 0.98 -9.00
C GLU A 106 14.68 -0.32 -8.19
N ASN A 107 13.73 -1.21 -8.30
CA ASN A 107 13.76 -2.51 -7.64
C ASN A 107 13.95 -3.64 -8.66
#